data_56acf170ff552af714d07a37ebdd2216
#
_entry.id   56acf170ff552af714d07a37ebdd2216
#
_cell.length_a   1.000
_cell.length_b   1.000
_cell.length_c   1.000
_cell.angle_alpha   90.00
_cell.angle_beta   90.00
_cell.angle_gamma   90.00
#
_symmetry.space_group_name_H-M   'P 1'
#
loop_
_entity.id
_entity.type
_entity.pdbx_description
1 polymer ?
#
loop_
_entity_poly.entity_id
_entity_poly.type
_entity_poly.pdbx_seq_one_letter_code
_entity_poly.pdbx_strand_id
1 'polypeptide(L)'
;MNDLKFLQDTADANNLSWFYNNKSDLEIKDYNICFHLADLLSGEPDAMDRWKYYHDLNKRCVFVYAPYLLNQNRVNVYKNILLYHCGLTKRVYARNTVVKVYPAKQMKQFFEENNIEGYRGAYKAYVLEDKKSGVPYMCYSIGASYFGKGNYSCEIARGACKLGISVIGGASKLWKHIIQDNPEYTSIVYYCDRREYDMRSIGHLMDSAAMQNLGRVYTVNGDSSFMNYWVNDTYIGDTLWHKAGEYKNREPSKHALVMKAYKNGDAIKVKNPGSYTNVFIRNGYHLEGLKVVADITE
;
A
#
# COMPACT_ATOMS: atom_id res chain seq x y z
N MET A 1 -13.16 -17.60 -15.00
CA MET A 1 -12.73 -18.20 -13.71
C MET A 1 -13.16 -17.24 -12.61
N ASN A 2 -13.76 -17.70 -11.53
CA ASN A 2 -14.19 -16.78 -10.46
C ASN A 2 -12.97 -16.44 -9.59
N ASP A 3 -12.27 -15.36 -9.94
CA ASP A 3 -10.99 -14.99 -9.35
C ASP A 3 -11.11 -14.49 -7.91
N LEU A 4 -12.34 -14.28 -7.40
CA LEU A 4 -12.61 -13.98 -5.99
C LEU A 4 -13.00 -15.22 -5.16
N LYS A 5 -12.94 -16.42 -5.71
CA LYS A 5 -13.30 -17.65 -5.00
C LYS A 5 -12.51 -17.83 -3.69
N PHE A 6 -11.25 -17.44 -3.67
CA PHE A 6 -10.42 -17.52 -2.45
C PHE A 6 -10.97 -16.67 -1.29
N LEU A 7 -11.67 -15.56 -1.58
CA LEU A 7 -12.35 -14.74 -0.57
C LEU A 7 -13.66 -15.39 -0.13
N GLN A 8 -14.40 -15.97 -1.07
CA GLN A 8 -15.62 -16.74 -0.75
C GLN A 8 -15.27 -17.91 0.18
N ASP A 9 -14.29 -18.72 -0.20
CA ASP A 9 -13.82 -19.85 0.62
C ASP A 9 -13.34 -19.37 2.01
N THR A 10 -12.72 -18.19 2.09
CA THR A 10 -12.31 -17.59 3.37
C THR A 10 -13.52 -17.15 4.20
N ALA A 11 -14.53 -16.56 3.57
CA ALA A 11 -15.76 -16.14 4.22
C ALA A 11 -16.51 -17.37 4.77
N ASP A 12 -16.70 -18.40 3.93
CA ASP A 12 -17.38 -19.65 4.29
C ASP A 12 -16.68 -20.34 5.47
N ALA A 13 -15.34 -20.44 5.43
CA ALA A 13 -14.55 -21.03 6.52
C ALA A 13 -14.66 -20.27 7.87
N ASN A 14 -15.14 -19.01 7.83
CA ASN A 14 -15.34 -18.19 9.01
C ASN A 14 -16.83 -17.90 9.30
N ASN A 15 -17.75 -18.64 8.69
CA ASN A 15 -19.19 -18.49 8.82
C ASN A 15 -19.70 -17.08 8.49
N LEU A 16 -19.07 -16.42 7.52
CA LEU A 16 -19.48 -15.10 7.00
C LEU A 16 -20.37 -15.32 5.78
N SER A 17 -21.54 -14.66 5.76
CA SER A 17 -22.39 -14.64 4.58
C SER A 17 -21.89 -13.60 3.58
N TRP A 18 -21.92 -13.95 2.31
CA TRP A 18 -21.50 -13.07 1.20
C TRP A 18 -22.47 -13.15 0.03
N PHE A 19 -22.42 -12.15 -0.83
CA PHE A 19 -23.22 -12.09 -2.08
C PHE A 19 -22.53 -11.20 -3.11
N TYR A 20 -22.90 -11.36 -4.37
CA TYR A 20 -22.56 -10.40 -5.42
C TYR A 20 -23.66 -9.35 -5.54
N ASN A 21 -23.27 -8.09 -5.47
CA ASN A 21 -24.21 -6.99 -5.66
C ASN A 21 -24.48 -6.70 -7.15
N ASN A 22 -25.31 -5.71 -7.42
CA ASN A 22 -25.69 -5.29 -8.79
C ASN A 22 -24.52 -4.71 -9.62
N LYS A 23 -23.36 -4.43 -9.00
CA LYS A 23 -22.12 -4.03 -9.66
C LYS A 23 -21.14 -5.18 -9.84
N SER A 24 -21.58 -6.41 -9.58
CA SER A 24 -20.77 -7.63 -9.61
C SER A 24 -19.60 -7.64 -8.61
N ASP A 25 -19.69 -6.84 -7.53
CA ASP A 25 -18.70 -6.83 -6.46
C ASP A 25 -19.11 -7.81 -5.35
N LEU A 26 -18.14 -8.50 -4.78
CA LEU A 26 -18.31 -9.41 -3.65
C LEU A 26 -18.49 -8.60 -2.36
N GLU A 27 -19.67 -8.60 -1.79
CA GLU A 27 -19.95 -7.98 -0.49
C GLU A 27 -20.03 -9.02 0.62
N ILE A 28 -19.53 -8.65 1.81
CA ILE A 28 -19.71 -9.44 3.02
C ILE A 28 -20.90 -8.87 3.77
N LYS A 29 -21.92 -9.72 3.97
CA LYS A 29 -23.15 -9.33 4.64
C LYS A 29 -22.85 -8.85 6.07
N ASP A 30 -23.58 -7.80 6.48
CA ASP A 30 -23.45 -7.16 7.81
C ASP A 30 -22.10 -6.46 8.09
N TYR A 31 -21.20 -6.38 7.08
CA TYR A 31 -19.94 -5.68 7.17
C TYR A 31 -19.80 -4.60 6.10
N ASN A 32 -19.11 -3.52 6.43
CA ASN A 32 -18.92 -2.41 5.50
C ASN A 32 -17.71 -2.62 4.58
N ILE A 33 -17.64 -3.78 3.93
CA ILE A 33 -16.57 -4.13 3.01
C ILE A 33 -17.10 -4.86 1.77
N CYS A 34 -16.56 -4.50 0.62
CA CYS A 34 -16.73 -5.23 -0.63
C CYS A 34 -15.37 -5.38 -1.34
N PHE A 35 -15.33 -6.35 -2.25
CA PHE A 35 -14.15 -6.64 -3.07
C PHE A 35 -14.54 -6.54 -4.54
N HIS A 36 -13.83 -5.72 -5.27
CA HIS A 36 -13.97 -5.55 -6.70
C HIS A 36 -12.81 -6.24 -7.41
N LEU A 37 -13.13 -7.17 -8.32
CA LEU A 37 -12.13 -7.72 -9.23
C LEU A 37 -11.89 -6.75 -10.37
N ALA A 38 -10.74 -6.09 -10.37
CA ALA A 38 -10.41 -5.09 -11.37
C ALA A 38 -10.11 -5.76 -12.73
N ASP A 39 -10.84 -5.35 -13.76
CA ASP A 39 -10.57 -5.78 -15.13
C ASP A 39 -9.43 -4.97 -15.73
N LEU A 40 -8.26 -5.60 -15.81
CA LEU A 40 -7.05 -4.98 -16.35
C LEU A 40 -7.10 -4.79 -17.86
N LEU A 41 -7.87 -5.61 -18.57
CA LEU A 41 -7.93 -5.56 -20.03
C LEU A 41 -8.79 -4.39 -20.52
N SER A 42 -9.84 -4.05 -19.78
CA SER A 42 -10.69 -2.88 -20.08
C SER A 42 -10.11 -1.56 -19.58
N GLY A 43 -9.06 -1.61 -18.74
CA GLY A 43 -8.38 -0.43 -18.20
C GLY A 43 -9.09 0.25 -17.03
N GLU A 44 -10.12 -0.37 -16.44
CA GLU A 44 -10.87 0.15 -15.27
C GLU A 44 -11.21 1.65 -15.38
N PRO A 45 -11.98 2.08 -16.39
CA PRO A 45 -12.22 3.50 -16.65
C PRO A 45 -12.98 4.20 -15.52
N ASP A 46 -13.74 3.46 -14.72
CA ASP A 46 -14.62 3.93 -13.65
C ASP A 46 -14.11 3.64 -12.23
N ALA A 47 -12.84 3.26 -12.08
CA ALA A 47 -12.26 2.91 -10.76
C ALA A 47 -12.48 4.00 -9.70
N MET A 48 -12.35 5.28 -10.08
CA MET A 48 -12.60 6.40 -9.17
C MET A 48 -14.08 6.53 -8.81
N ASP A 49 -14.97 6.38 -9.78
CA ASP A 49 -16.41 6.50 -9.57
C ASP A 49 -16.93 5.34 -8.71
N ARG A 50 -16.39 4.14 -8.93
CA ARG A 50 -16.66 2.97 -8.09
C ARG A 50 -16.18 3.19 -6.66
N TRP A 51 -14.95 3.68 -6.48
CA TRP A 51 -14.41 4.02 -5.17
C TRP A 51 -15.28 5.06 -4.45
N LYS A 52 -15.67 6.16 -5.14
CA LYS A 52 -16.54 7.21 -4.60
C LYS A 52 -17.92 6.65 -4.19
N TYR A 53 -18.51 5.84 -5.05
CA TYR A 53 -19.81 5.23 -4.77
C TYR A 53 -19.81 4.48 -3.43
N TYR A 54 -18.81 3.63 -3.19
CA TYR A 54 -18.73 2.89 -1.93
C TYR A 54 -18.33 3.77 -0.74
N HIS A 55 -17.44 4.74 -0.97
CA HIS A 55 -17.05 5.70 0.05
C HIS A 55 -18.24 6.51 0.55
N ASP A 56 -19.13 6.96 -0.34
CA ASP A 56 -20.33 7.72 0.00
C ASP A 56 -21.36 6.87 0.77
N LEU A 57 -21.37 5.55 0.53
CA LEU A 57 -22.13 4.59 1.32
C LEU A 57 -21.45 4.18 2.64
N ASN A 58 -20.35 4.82 3.00
CA ASN A 58 -19.48 4.45 4.15
C ASN A 58 -19.02 2.98 4.09
N LYS A 59 -18.90 2.43 2.91
CA LYS A 59 -18.36 1.09 2.64
C LYS A 59 -16.92 1.20 2.13
N ARG A 60 -16.12 0.21 2.45
CA ARG A 60 -14.79 0.05 1.89
C ARG A 60 -14.87 -0.84 0.66
N CYS A 61 -14.38 -0.33 -0.48
CA CYS A 61 -14.16 -1.14 -1.66
C CYS A 61 -12.66 -1.47 -1.80
N VAL A 62 -12.34 -2.75 -1.78
CA VAL A 62 -10.98 -3.26 -1.99
C VAL A 62 -10.85 -3.73 -3.44
N PHE A 63 -9.91 -3.13 -4.16
CA PHE A 63 -9.66 -3.51 -5.56
C PHE A 63 -8.68 -4.68 -5.61
N VAL A 64 -9.13 -5.80 -6.12
CA VAL A 64 -8.33 -7.01 -6.33
C VAL A 64 -7.86 -7.05 -7.77
N TYR A 65 -6.56 -7.06 -7.99
CA TYR A 65 -6.00 -7.17 -9.33
C TYR A 65 -5.55 -8.59 -9.62
N ALA A 66 -6.00 -9.15 -10.75
CA ALA A 66 -5.69 -10.53 -11.12
C ALA A 66 -4.20 -10.89 -11.06
N PRO A 67 -3.24 -10.01 -11.49
CA PRO A 67 -1.81 -10.29 -11.37
C PRO A 67 -1.33 -10.54 -9.93
N TYR A 68 -1.96 -9.91 -8.93
CA TYR A 68 -1.60 -10.17 -7.53
C TYR A 68 -1.99 -11.57 -7.06
N LEU A 69 -3.01 -12.18 -7.67
CA LEU A 69 -3.50 -13.50 -7.30
C LEU A 69 -2.53 -14.62 -7.69
N LEU A 70 -1.54 -14.33 -8.51
CA LEU A 70 -0.45 -15.25 -8.87
C LEU A 70 0.60 -15.38 -7.75
N ASN A 71 0.58 -14.50 -6.77
CA ASN A 71 1.48 -14.52 -5.62
C ASN A 71 0.70 -14.87 -4.35
N GLN A 72 1.02 -16.02 -3.75
CA GLN A 72 0.32 -16.54 -2.56
C GLN A 72 0.38 -15.56 -1.37
N ASN A 73 1.47 -14.82 -1.20
CA ASN A 73 1.55 -13.81 -0.13
C ASN A 73 0.51 -12.70 -0.34
N ARG A 74 0.30 -12.25 -1.59
CA ARG A 74 -0.71 -11.23 -1.91
C ARG A 74 -2.13 -11.75 -1.69
N VAL A 75 -2.40 -13.00 -2.07
CA VAL A 75 -3.67 -13.68 -1.76
C VAL A 75 -3.92 -13.70 -0.25
N ASN A 76 -2.90 -14.03 0.54
CA ASN A 76 -3.00 -14.04 2.00
C ASN A 76 -3.25 -12.64 2.59
N VAL A 77 -2.67 -11.59 2.01
CA VAL A 77 -2.95 -10.20 2.42
C VAL A 77 -4.41 -9.84 2.15
N TYR A 78 -4.97 -10.17 0.98
CA TYR A 78 -6.40 -9.93 0.71
C TYR A 78 -7.32 -10.69 1.67
N LYS A 79 -7.02 -11.97 1.95
CA LYS A 79 -7.74 -12.75 2.98
C LYS A 79 -7.69 -12.06 4.34
N ASN A 80 -6.51 -11.57 4.73
CA ASN A 80 -6.35 -10.85 5.99
C ASN A 80 -7.11 -9.52 6.03
N ILE A 81 -7.22 -8.79 4.92
CA ILE A 81 -8.03 -7.57 4.82
C ILE A 81 -9.50 -7.91 5.11
N LEU A 82 -10.03 -9.00 4.53
CA LEU A 82 -11.38 -9.49 4.83
C LEU A 82 -11.53 -9.76 6.32
N LEU A 83 -10.68 -10.61 6.88
CA LEU A 83 -10.74 -11.01 8.29
C LEU A 83 -10.59 -9.81 9.25
N TYR A 84 -9.73 -8.86 8.93
CA TYR A 84 -9.56 -7.63 9.71
C TYR A 84 -10.84 -6.82 9.77
N HIS A 85 -11.50 -6.59 8.62
CA HIS A 85 -12.73 -5.81 8.55
C HIS A 85 -13.93 -6.51 9.19
N CYS A 86 -13.91 -7.83 9.24
CA CYS A 86 -14.89 -8.63 9.97
C CYS A 86 -14.56 -8.83 11.46
N GLY A 87 -13.48 -8.20 11.96
CA GLY A 87 -13.10 -8.27 13.38
C GLY A 87 -12.54 -9.62 13.83
N LEU A 88 -12.14 -10.48 12.88
CA LEU A 88 -11.67 -11.84 13.12
C LEU A 88 -10.15 -11.95 13.30
N THR A 89 -9.42 -10.84 13.31
CA THR A 89 -7.98 -10.83 13.61
C THR A 89 -7.74 -10.71 15.11
N LYS A 90 -6.64 -11.29 15.59
CA LYS A 90 -6.22 -11.21 17.00
C LYS A 90 -5.85 -9.77 17.35
N ARG A 91 -6.50 -9.18 18.34
CA ARG A 91 -6.19 -7.84 18.84
C ARG A 91 -5.01 -7.87 19.80
N VAL A 92 -4.00 -7.03 19.54
CA VAL A 92 -2.85 -6.80 20.40
C VAL A 92 -2.78 -5.31 20.71
N TYR A 93 -2.53 -4.94 21.96
CA TYR A 93 -2.37 -3.54 22.33
C TYR A 93 -0.91 -3.12 22.21
N ALA A 94 -0.66 -1.95 21.63
CA ALA A 94 0.68 -1.41 21.46
C ALA A 94 1.47 -1.27 22.79
N ARG A 95 0.79 -1.09 23.93
CA ARG A 95 1.42 -1.07 25.27
C ARG A 95 2.13 -2.39 25.62
N ASN A 96 1.72 -3.50 25.00
CA ASN A 96 2.31 -4.82 25.19
C ASN A 96 3.47 -5.11 24.23
N THR A 97 3.88 -4.13 23.44
CA THR A 97 4.97 -4.23 22.50
C THR A 97 6.13 -3.31 22.86
N VAL A 98 7.32 -3.60 22.34
CA VAL A 98 8.47 -2.70 22.36
C VAL A 98 8.72 -2.20 20.94
N VAL A 99 9.29 -0.99 20.82
CA VAL A 99 9.78 -0.49 19.52
C VAL A 99 11.24 -0.91 19.38
N LYS A 100 11.56 -1.51 18.24
CA LYS A 100 12.93 -1.80 17.80
C LYS A 100 13.17 -1.13 16.46
N VAL A 101 14.42 -0.77 16.22
CA VAL A 101 14.83 -0.14 14.96
C VAL A 101 15.85 -1.05 14.28
N TYR A 102 15.60 -1.36 13.02
CA TYR A 102 16.46 -2.21 12.21
C TYR A 102 16.83 -1.53 10.89
N PRO A 103 17.93 -1.90 10.24
CA PRO A 103 18.11 -1.65 8.82
C PRO A 103 16.91 -2.21 8.05
N ALA A 104 16.29 -1.40 7.19
CA ALA A 104 15.04 -1.80 6.52
C ALA A 104 15.14 -3.12 5.75
N LYS A 105 16.34 -3.44 5.23
CA LYS A 105 16.61 -4.70 4.52
C LYS A 105 16.36 -5.95 5.38
N GLN A 106 16.56 -5.87 6.70
CA GLN A 106 16.30 -7.01 7.59
C GLN A 106 14.82 -7.35 7.72
N MET A 107 13.94 -6.37 7.42
CA MET A 107 12.49 -6.55 7.43
C MET A 107 11.91 -6.89 6.05
N LYS A 108 12.77 -7.23 5.07
CA LYS A 108 12.32 -7.56 3.70
C LYS A 108 11.29 -8.66 3.71
N GLN A 109 11.58 -9.79 4.35
CA GLN A 109 10.66 -10.93 4.41
C GLN A 109 9.33 -10.55 5.07
N PHE A 110 9.37 -9.79 6.17
CA PHE A 110 8.15 -9.31 6.85
C PHE A 110 7.25 -8.53 5.90
N PHE A 111 7.80 -7.61 5.10
CA PHE A 111 7.01 -6.84 4.13
C PHE A 111 6.54 -7.70 2.96
N GLU A 112 7.35 -8.64 2.45
CA GLU A 112 6.92 -9.56 1.39
C GLU A 112 5.73 -10.42 1.80
N GLU A 113 5.65 -10.82 3.05
CA GLU A 113 4.58 -11.66 3.57
C GLU A 113 3.33 -10.87 4.00
N ASN A 114 3.48 -9.61 4.42
CA ASN A 114 2.44 -8.88 5.14
C ASN A 114 1.99 -7.57 4.46
N ASN A 115 2.56 -7.20 3.33
CA ASN A 115 2.17 -6.00 2.58
C ASN A 115 1.86 -6.36 1.13
N ILE A 116 0.76 -5.83 0.59
CA ILE A 116 0.33 -6.13 -0.78
C ILE A 116 1.36 -5.72 -1.84
N GLU A 117 2.08 -4.64 -1.58
CA GLU A 117 3.13 -4.13 -2.47
C GLU A 117 4.51 -4.77 -2.19
N GLY A 118 4.63 -5.54 -1.10
CA GLY A 118 5.87 -6.15 -0.65
C GLY A 118 6.91 -5.16 -0.15
N TYR A 119 8.16 -5.58 -0.19
CA TYR A 119 9.29 -4.77 0.27
C TYR A 119 9.64 -3.67 -0.72
N ARG A 120 10.00 -2.50 -0.17
CA ARG A 120 10.62 -1.40 -0.89
C ARG A 120 11.88 -0.97 -0.14
N GLY A 121 12.95 -0.67 -0.87
CA GLY A 121 14.20 -0.15 -0.30
C GLY A 121 13.96 1.10 0.54
N ALA A 122 14.52 1.09 1.74
CA ALA A 122 14.39 2.14 2.74
C ALA A 122 15.62 2.14 3.65
N TYR A 123 15.76 3.17 4.52
CA TYR A 123 16.92 3.31 5.41
C TYR A 123 16.74 2.49 6.68
N LYS A 124 15.64 2.72 7.38
CA LYS A 124 15.34 2.16 8.70
C LYS A 124 13.93 1.56 8.70
N ALA A 125 13.73 0.58 9.55
CA ALA A 125 12.43 0.00 9.86
C ALA A 125 12.16 0.11 11.37
N TYR A 126 11.05 0.70 11.73
CA TYR A 126 10.53 0.78 13.08
C TYR A 126 9.55 -0.35 13.29
N VAL A 127 9.82 -1.22 14.23
CA VAL A 127 9.10 -2.47 14.41
C VAL A 127 8.49 -2.53 15.81
N LEU A 128 7.22 -2.85 15.90
CA LEU A 128 6.58 -3.24 17.16
C LEU A 128 6.75 -4.73 17.35
N GLU A 129 7.54 -5.12 18.32
CA GLU A 129 7.74 -6.51 18.70
C GLU A 129 6.98 -6.85 19.98
N ASP A 130 6.51 -8.08 20.07
CA ASP A 130 5.98 -8.62 21.31
C ASP A 130 7.06 -8.60 22.40
N LYS A 131 6.71 -8.09 23.58
CA LYS A 131 7.65 -7.95 24.69
C LYS A 131 8.24 -9.26 25.18
N LYS A 132 7.52 -10.38 25.01
CA LYS A 132 7.90 -11.69 25.54
C LYS A 132 8.62 -12.53 24.50
N SER A 133 8.07 -12.59 23.28
CA SER A 133 8.55 -13.49 22.23
C SER A 133 9.47 -12.82 21.21
N GLY A 134 9.55 -11.49 21.17
CA GLY A 134 10.30 -10.75 20.15
C GLY A 134 9.68 -10.84 18.74
N VAL A 135 8.49 -11.40 18.60
CA VAL A 135 7.83 -11.54 17.30
C VAL A 135 7.40 -10.17 16.78
N PRO A 136 7.74 -9.79 15.53
CA PRO A 136 7.29 -8.54 14.94
C PRO A 136 5.79 -8.59 14.63
N TYR A 137 5.04 -7.58 15.09
CA TYR A 137 3.62 -7.44 14.86
C TYR A 137 3.26 -6.31 13.90
N MET A 138 4.02 -5.23 13.87
CA MET A 138 3.80 -4.12 12.98
C MET A 138 5.12 -3.46 12.63
N CYS A 139 5.25 -2.99 11.40
CA CYS A 139 6.47 -2.37 10.92
C CYS A 139 6.16 -1.17 10.03
N TYR A 140 6.88 -0.06 10.23
CA TYR A 140 7.01 1.04 9.28
C TYR A 140 8.45 1.18 8.84
N SER A 141 8.68 1.23 7.52
CA SER A 141 10.00 1.58 6.99
C SER A 141 10.02 3.02 6.49
N ILE A 142 11.12 3.73 6.76
CA ILE A 142 11.34 5.10 6.33
C ILE A 142 12.54 5.19 5.39
N GLY A 143 12.42 6.05 4.37
CA GLY A 143 13.45 6.23 3.36
C GLY A 143 13.35 7.59 2.66
N ALA A 144 14.15 7.77 1.61
CA ALA A 144 14.03 8.95 0.77
C ALA A 144 12.65 9.03 0.13
N SER A 145 12.11 10.24 0.05
CA SER A 145 10.87 10.46 -0.69
C SER A 145 11.07 10.10 -2.17
N TYR A 146 10.21 9.23 -2.69
CA TYR A 146 10.26 8.80 -4.09
C TYR A 146 9.53 9.78 -5.00
N PHE A 147 8.34 10.20 -4.59
CA PHE A 147 7.54 11.21 -5.27
C PHE A 147 7.80 12.58 -4.63
N GLY A 148 7.98 13.60 -5.46
CA GLY A 148 8.24 14.95 -4.95
C GLY A 148 9.62 15.12 -4.32
N LYS A 149 10.67 14.56 -4.93
CA LYS A 149 12.06 14.76 -4.49
C LYS A 149 12.34 16.23 -4.22
N GLY A 150 12.85 16.53 -3.03
CA GLY A 150 13.12 17.88 -2.56
C GLY A 150 11.93 18.57 -1.88
N ASN A 151 10.72 17.98 -1.90
CA ASN A 151 9.55 18.54 -1.24
C ASN A 151 9.38 18.02 0.19
N TYR A 152 9.87 16.81 0.48
CA TYR A 152 9.72 16.15 1.77
C TYR A 152 11.07 15.64 2.29
N SER A 153 11.26 15.68 3.60
CA SER A 153 12.50 15.23 4.24
C SER A 153 12.65 13.70 4.18
N CYS A 154 11.56 12.96 4.37
CA CYS A 154 11.55 11.52 4.20
C CYS A 154 10.14 10.99 3.88
N GLU A 155 10.06 9.71 3.58
CA GLU A 155 8.82 9.00 3.26
C GLU A 155 8.69 7.74 4.12
N ILE A 156 7.47 7.46 4.62
CA ILE A 156 7.13 6.10 5.03
C ILE A 156 7.00 5.25 3.77
N ALA A 157 8.03 4.46 3.50
CA ALA A 157 8.13 3.68 2.27
C ALA A 157 7.17 2.49 2.26
N ARG A 158 6.95 1.85 3.42
CA ARG A 158 5.99 0.76 3.65
C ARG A 158 5.49 0.75 5.08
N GLY A 159 4.23 0.36 5.24
CA GLY A 159 3.62 0.03 6.53
C GLY A 159 2.93 -1.33 6.43
N ALA A 160 3.09 -2.18 7.43
CA ALA A 160 2.43 -3.47 7.48
C ALA A 160 2.16 -3.94 8.92
N CYS A 161 1.06 -4.67 9.10
CA CYS A 161 0.82 -5.49 10.27
C CYS A 161 1.00 -6.97 9.89
N LYS A 162 1.47 -7.78 10.82
CA LYS A 162 1.52 -9.24 10.66
C LYS A 162 0.12 -9.77 10.36
N LEU A 163 0.01 -10.66 9.38
CA LEU A 163 -1.27 -11.30 9.04
C LEU A 163 -1.90 -11.95 10.29
N GLY A 164 -3.21 -11.83 10.41
CA GLY A 164 -3.98 -12.33 11.55
C GLY A 164 -3.90 -11.46 12.82
N ILE A 165 -3.18 -10.34 12.80
CA ILE A 165 -2.99 -9.47 13.97
C ILE A 165 -3.44 -8.03 13.67
N SER A 166 -4.15 -7.43 14.64
CA SER A 166 -4.49 -6.01 14.69
C SER A 166 -3.80 -5.36 15.89
N VAL A 167 -2.93 -4.37 15.66
CA VAL A 167 -2.19 -3.70 16.74
C VAL A 167 -2.88 -2.38 17.09
N ILE A 168 -3.66 -2.40 18.16
CA ILE A 168 -4.41 -1.22 18.64
C ILE A 168 -3.43 -0.18 19.21
N GLY A 169 -3.46 1.03 18.65
CA GLY A 169 -2.52 2.12 18.96
C GLY A 169 -1.11 1.92 18.39
N GLY A 170 -0.91 0.91 17.52
CA GLY A 170 0.39 0.60 16.94
C GLY A 170 0.94 1.70 16.06
N ALA A 171 0.12 2.23 15.15
CA ALA A 171 0.49 3.32 14.26
C ALA A 171 0.95 4.56 15.04
N SER A 172 0.17 5.00 16.02
CA SER A 172 0.51 6.16 16.85
C SER A 172 1.80 5.95 17.64
N LYS A 173 2.04 4.73 18.15
CA LYS A 173 3.27 4.42 18.88
C LYS A 173 4.50 4.45 17.95
N LEU A 174 4.43 3.82 16.79
CA LEU A 174 5.51 3.86 15.80
C LEU A 174 5.77 5.28 15.32
N TRP A 175 4.70 6.02 15.01
CA TRP A 175 4.77 7.40 14.56
C TRP A 175 5.50 8.30 15.55
N LYS A 176 5.13 8.21 16.84
CA LYS A 176 5.80 8.96 17.90
C LYS A 176 7.31 8.69 17.93
N HIS A 177 7.72 7.43 17.84
CA HIS A 177 9.15 7.07 17.81
C HIS A 177 9.84 7.58 16.55
N ILE A 178 9.22 7.46 15.38
CA ILE A 178 9.78 7.97 14.13
C ILE A 178 10.08 9.47 14.23
N ILE A 179 9.14 10.26 14.74
CA ILE A 179 9.33 11.71 14.90
C ILE A 179 10.42 12.02 15.93
N GLN A 180 10.45 11.31 17.05
CA GLN A 180 11.44 11.55 18.11
C GLN A 180 12.86 11.19 17.68
N ASP A 181 13.01 10.09 16.95
CA ASP A 181 14.33 9.58 16.56
C ASP A 181 14.93 10.30 15.33
N ASN A 182 14.14 11.13 14.65
CA ASN A 182 14.56 11.85 13.44
C ASN A 182 14.21 13.35 13.54
N PRO A 183 14.79 14.07 14.51
CA PRO A 183 14.47 15.48 14.74
C PRO A 183 14.88 16.38 13.57
N GLU A 184 15.78 15.90 12.70
CA GLU A 184 16.26 16.60 11.50
C GLU A 184 15.21 16.67 10.38
N TYR A 185 14.19 15.81 10.39
CA TYR A 185 13.16 15.82 9.36
C TYR A 185 12.15 16.93 9.62
N THR A 186 11.98 17.81 8.66
CA THR A 186 10.98 18.89 8.69
C THR A 186 9.61 18.41 8.24
N SER A 187 9.57 17.36 7.42
CA SER A 187 8.33 16.74 6.95
C SER A 187 8.50 15.25 6.68
N ILE A 188 7.45 14.50 6.88
CA ILE A 188 7.38 13.08 6.57
C ILE A 188 6.13 12.83 5.74
N VAL A 189 6.28 12.25 4.55
CA VAL A 189 5.15 11.90 3.69
C VAL A 189 4.82 10.42 3.77
N TYR A 190 3.53 10.09 3.70
CA TYR A 190 3.05 8.74 3.59
C TYR A 190 1.95 8.64 2.54
N TYR A 191 2.18 7.79 1.54
CA TYR A 191 1.21 7.51 0.49
C TYR A 191 0.42 6.25 0.85
N CYS A 192 -0.89 6.40 1.03
CA CYS A 192 -1.80 5.29 1.30
C CYS A 192 -2.67 5.01 0.09
N ASP A 193 -2.57 3.82 -0.46
CA ASP A 193 -3.34 3.41 -1.63
C ASP A 193 -4.82 3.26 -1.28
N ARG A 194 -5.68 3.98 -1.99
CA ARG A 194 -7.13 3.93 -1.80
C ARG A 194 -7.76 2.58 -2.15
N ARG A 195 -7.08 1.77 -2.93
CA ARG A 195 -7.53 0.42 -3.24
C ARG A 195 -7.60 -0.50 -2.02
N GLU A 196 -6.83 -0.18 -0.98
CA GLU A 196 -6.61 -1.08 0.15
C GLU A 196 -6.83 -0.41 1.50
N TYR A 197 -6.68 0.91 1.57
CA TYR A 197 -6.69 1.65 2.82
C TYR A 197 -7.71 2.79 2.81
N ASP A 198 -8.38 2.96 3.96
CA ASP A 198 -9.17 4.12 4.25
C ASP A 198 -8.44 5.04 5.20
N MET A 199 -7.81 5.90 5.12
CA MET A 199 -7.03 6.82 5.94
C MET A 199 -7.46 7.05 7.41
N ARG A 200 -8.55 6.43 7.88
CA ARG A 200 -9.12 6.67 9.22
C ARG A 200 -8.15 6.37 10.36
N SER A 201 -7.26 5.39 10.16
CA SER A 201 -6.33 4.95 11.20
C SER A 201 -5.09 5.83 11.35
N ILE A 202 -4.75 6.63 10.35
CA ILE A 202 -3.46 7.36 10.29
C ILE A 202 -3.64 8.85 9.98
N GLY A 203 -4.74 9.23 9.35
CA GLY A 203 -5.01 10.63 8.98
C GLY A 203 -4.98 11.61 10.15
N HIS A 204 -5.38 11.17 11.35
CA HIS A 204 -5.35 12.01 12.56
C HIS A 204 -3.92 12.26 13.09
N LEU A 205 -2.91 11.57 12.57
CA LEU A 205 -1.51 11.74 12.94
C LEU A 205 -0.77 12.72 12.01
N MET A 206 -1.44 13.18 10.96
CA MET A 206 -0.86 13.98 9.88
C MET A 206 -1.53 15.34 9.78
N ASP A 207 -0.76 16.36 9.40
CA ASP A 207 -1.24 17.75 9.33
C ASP A 207 -2.04 18.04 8.07
N SER A 208 -1.80 17.31 6.99
CA SER A 208 -2.54 17.49 5.75
C SER A 208 -2.70 16.19 4.97
N ALA A 209 -3.73 16.13 4.15
CA ALA A 209 -3.96 15.05 3.22
C ALA A 209 -4.44 15.58 1.87
N ALA A 210 -3.87 15.06 0.80
CA ALA A 210 -4.29 15.34 -0.56
C ALA A 210 -4.59 14.02 -1.29
N MET A 211 -5.52 14.05 -2.23
CA MET A 211 -5.79 12.92 -3.10
C MET A 211 -4.99 13.02 -4.38
N GLN A 212 -4.31 11.94 -4.74
CA GLN A 212 -3.62 11.82 -6.02
C GLN A 212 -4.21 10.67 -6.83
N ASN A 213 -4.37 10.91 -8.12
CA ASN A 213 -4.71 9.87 -9.07
C ASN A 213 -3.41 9.26 -9.58
N LEU A 214 -3.22 7.99 -9.29
CA LEU A 214 -2.09 7.22 -9.80
C LEU A 214 -2.63 6.19 -10.80
N GLY A 215 -2.13 6.20 -12.02
CA GLY A 215 -2.37 5.13 -12.97
C GLY A 215 -1.30 4.05 -12.84
N ARG A 216 -1.59 2.87 -13.37
CA ARG A 216 -0.65 1.76 -13.45
C ARG A 216 -0.55 1.26 -14.86
N VAL A 217 0.60 0.77 -15.24
CA VAL A 217 0.80 0.06 -16.49
C VAL A 217 1.15 -1.37 -16.18
N TYR A 218 0.45 -2.29 -16.77
CA TYR A 218 0.65 -3.72 -16.63
C TYR A 218 1.22 -4.30 -17.91
N THR A 219 2.13 -5.22 -17.74
CA THR A 219 2.56 -6.06 -18.85
C THR A 219 1.67 -7.30 -18.94
N VAL A 220 1.14 -7.57 -20.13
CA VAL A 220 0.33 -8.77 -20.38
C VAL A 220 1.20 -9.74 -21.16
N ASN A 221 2.01 -10.51 -20.49
CA ASN A 221 2.85 -11.52 -21.13
C ASN A 221 2.57 -12.89 -20.53
N GLY A 222 1.45 -13.41 -20.42
CA GLY A 222 1.19 -14.80 -20.05
C GLY A 222 2.07 -15.45 -18.96
N ASP A 223 3.01 -14.70 -18.42
CA ASP A 223 3.98 -15.12 -17.43
C ASP A 223 3.59 -14.54 -16.06
N SER A 224 3.60 -15.38 -15.07
CA SER A 224 2.88 -15.21 -13.80
C SER A 224 3.59 -14.33 -12.76
N SER A 225 4.70 -13.70 -13.09
CA SER A 225 5.49 -12.90 -12.16
C SER A 225 5.38 -11.40 -12.46
N PHE A 226 4.53 -10.69 -11.73
CA PHE A 226 4.41 -9.24 -11.85
C PHE A 226 5.12 -8.55 -10.71
N MET A 227 6.05 -7.63 -11.03
CA MET A 227 6.59 -6.67 -10.06
C MET A 227 5.85 -5.34 -10.12
N ASN A 228 5.47 -4.84 -8.97
CA ASN A 228 4.83 -3.55 -8.82
C ASN A 228 5.82 -2.41 -8.99
N TYR A 229 5.62 -1.58 -10.00
CA TYR A 229 6.30 -0.31 -10.14
C TYR A 229 5.32 0.83 -10.29
N TRP A 230 5.42 1.76 -9.38
CA TRP A 230 4.82 3.06 -9.52
C TRP A 230 5.83 3.98 -10.18
N VAL A 231 5.62 4.35 -11.41
CA VAL A 231 6.34 5.42 -12.08
C VAL A 231 5.34 6.16 -12.94
N ASN A 232 4.93 7.34 -12.54
CA ASN A 232 4.01 8.18 -13.31
C ASN A 232 2.83 7.39 -13.89
N ASP A 233 2.10 6.71 -13.02
CA ASP A 233 0.95 5.91 -13.43
C ASP A 233 1.26 4.56 -14.11
N THR A 234 2.44 3.99 -13.93
CA THR A 234 2.90 2.85 -14.72
C THR A 234 3.31 1.64 -13.86
N TYR A 235 2.95 0.45 -14.31
CA TYR A 235 3.21 -0.83 -13.68
C TYR A 235 3.84 -1.82 -14.66
N ILE A 236 4.87 -2.58 -14.25
CA ILE A 236 5.57 -3.54 -15.13
C ILE A 236 5.61 -4.93 -14.50
N GLY A 237 5.51 -5.97 -15.34
CA GLY A 237 5.78 -7.35 -14.98
C GLY A 237 7.27 -7.71 -14.97
N ASP A 238 7.62 -8.75 -14.23
CA ASP A 238 8.98 -9.28 -14.09
C ASP A 238 9.65 -9.63 -15.40
N THR A 239 8.87 -10.11 -16.40
CA THR A 239 9.40 -10.51 -17.71
C THR A 239 10.12 -9.37 -18.43
N LEU A 240 9.61 -8.15 -18.28
CA LEU A 240 10.28 -6.99 -18.88
C LEU A 240 11.52 -6.57 -18.12
N TRP A 241 11.54 -6.80 -16.83
CA TRP A 241 12.68 -6.53 -15.98
C TRP A 241 13.85 -7.45 -16.29
N HIS A 242 13.60 -8.73 -16.55
CA HIS A 242 14.62 -9.71 -16.93
C HIS A 242 15.19 -9.43 -18.34
N LYS A 243 14.35 -9.05 -19.29
CA LYS A 243 14.81 -8.65 -20.64
C LYS A 243 15.66 -7.37 -20.63
N ALA A 244 15.52 -6.54 -19.62
CA ALA A 244 16.31 -5.32 -19.48
C ALA A 244 17.76 -5.57 -19.03
N GLY A 245 18.04 -6.67 -18.34
CA GLY A 245 19.40 -7.10 -17.99
C GLY A 245 20.29 -7.41 -19.20
N GLU A 246 19.72 -7.49 -20.41
CA GLU A 246 20.47 -7.64 -21.66
C GLU A 246 21.13 -6.33 -22.14
N TYR A 247 20.83 -5.19 -21.53
CA TYR A 247 21.49 -3.91 -21.82
C TYR A 247 22.85 -3.82 -21.08
N LYS A 248 23.88 -4.30 -21.74
CA LYS A 248 25.21 -4.60 -21.21
C LYS A 248 26.01 -3.48 -20.55
N ASN A 249 25.57 -2.21 -20.48
CA ASN A 249 26.43 -1.14 -19.93
C ASN A 249 25.77 -0.08 -19.03
N ARG A 250 24.47 -0.05 -18.89
CA ARG A 250 23.73 0.71 -17.85
C ARG A 250 22.36 0.08 -17.71
N GLU A 251 22.00 -0.33 -16.51
CA GLU A 251 20.59 -0.70 -16.24
C GLU A 251 19.72 0.50 -16.61
N PRO A 252 18.82 0.37 -17.60
CA PRO A 252 17.90 1.42 -17.93
C PRO A 252 17.04 1.70 -16.68
N SER A 253 16.71 2.97 -16.44
CA SER A 253 15.82 3.28 -15.34
C SER A 253 14.51 2.52 -15.49
N LYS A 254 13.89 2.13 -14.39
CA LYS A 254 12.58 1.46 -14.40
C LYS A 254 11.57 2.21 -15.27
N HIS A 255 11.60 3.54 -15.22
CA HIS A 255 10.77 4.40 -16.06
C HIS A 255 11.01 4.18 -17.56
N ALA A 256 12.28 4.12 -18.00
CA ALA A 256 12.60 3.92 -19.40
C ALA A 256 12.10 2.57 -19.92
N LEU A 257 12.16 1.53 -19.08
CA LEU A 257 11.65 0.20 -19.41
C LEU A 257 10.14 0.17 -19.58
N VAL A 258 9.42 0.78 -18.63
CA VAL A 258 7.97 0.91 -18.69
C VAL A 258 7.53 1.62 -19.94
N MET A 259 8.14 2.77 -20.23
CA MET A 259 7.77 3.58 -21.39
C MET A 259 8.09 2.85 -22.69
N LYS A 260 9.16 2.06 -22.73
CA LYS A 260 9.47 1.21 -23.88
C LYS A 260 8.42 0.13 -24.06
N ALA A 261 8.06 -0.59 -23.01
CA ALA A 261 7.02 -1.60 -23.04
C ALA A 261 5.67 -1.03 -23.48
N TYR A 262 5.28 0.11 -22.93
CA TYR A 262 4.03 0.79 -23.30
C TYR A 262 4.02 1.20 -24.79
N LYS A 263 5.12 1.76 -25.30
CA LYS A 263 5.26 2.13 -26.72
C LYS A 263 5.23 0.93 -27.66
N ASN A 264 5.73 -0.23 -27.20
CA ASN A 264 5.73 -1.46 -27.97
C ASN A 264 4.40 -2.23 -27.92
N GLY A 265 3.42 -1.77 -27.12
CA GLY A 265 2.18 -2.50 -26.91
C GLY A 265 2.29 -3.69 -25.94
N ASP A 266 3.45 -3.87 -25.27
CA ASP A 266 3.68 -4.94 -24.29
C ASP A 266 3.10 -4.61 -22.91
N ALA A 267 2.61 -3.39 -22.73
CA ALA A 267 2.04 -2.92 -21.49
C ALA A 267 0.77 -2.09 -21.72
N ILE A 268 -0.18 -2.20 -20.81
CA ILE A 268 -1.41 -1.41 -20.80
C ILE A 268 -1.41 -0.47 -19.59
N LYS A 269 -1.99 0.69 -19.78
CA LYS A 269 -2.18 1.67 -18.71
C LYS A 269 -3.53 1.44 -18.05
N VAL A 270 -3.51 1.16 -16.75
CA VAL A 270 -4.71 0.94 -15.95
C VAL A 270 -4.90 2.10 -14.97
N LYS A 271 -6.07 2.68 -14.96
CA LYS A 271 -6.46 3.67 -13.95
C LYS A 271 -6.83 2.97 -12.64
N ASN A 272 -6.56 3.63 -11.54
CA ASN A 272 -6.98 3.18 -10.21
C ASN A 272 -7.56 4.36 -9.42
N PRO A 273 -8.18 4.13 -8.26
CA PRO A 273 -8.75 5.21 -7.45
C PRO A 273 -7.70 6.16 -6.85
N GLY A 274 -6.41 5.92 -7.10
CA GLY A 274 -5.32 6.75 -6.64
C GLY A 274 -4.90 6.48 -5.19
N SER A 275 -4.20 7.44 -4.59
CA SER A 275 -3.74 7.35 -3.21
C SER A 275 -4.06 8.60 -2.41
N TYR A 276 -4.09 8.47 -1.10
CA TYR A 276 -3.99 9.59 -0.19
C TYR A 276 -2.53 9.93 0.04
N THR A 277 -2.20 11.21 -0.06
CA THR A 277 -0.91 11.76 0.34
C THR A 277 -1.06 12.43 1.69
N ASN A 278 -0.41 11.92 2.70
CA ASN A 278 -0.42 12.47 4.04
C ASN A 278 0.94 13.05 4.35
N VAL A 279 0.95 14.20 4.97
CA VAL A 279 2.17 14.92 5.29
C VAL A 279 2.14 15.33 6.76
N PHE A 280 3.17 14.94 7.49
CA PHE A 280 3.50 15.53 8.77
C PHE A 280 4.44 16.70 8.54
N ILE A 281 4.14 17.84 9.13
CA ILE A 281 4.94 19.06 9.05
C ILE A 281 5.33 19.43 10.47
N ARG A 282 6.62 19.61 10.70
CA ARG A 282 7.12 20.04 12.01
C ARG A 282 6.80 21.51 12.23
N ASN A 283 6.51 21.91 13.47
CA ASN A 283 6.26 23.29 13.85
C ASN A 283 7.33 24.24 13.29
N GLY A 284 6.93 25.39 12.76
CA GLY A 284 7.80 26.33 12.08
C GLY A 284 8.03 26.07 10.60
N TYR A 285 7.33 25.09 10.04
CA TYR A 285 7.33 24.79 8.60
C TYR A 285 5.91 24.68 8.09
N HIS A 286 5.73 24.99 6.80
CA HIS A 286 4.44 24.83 6.12
C HIS A 286 4.64 24.33 4.68
N LEU A 287 3.55 23.97 4.01
CA LEU A 287 3.56 23.61 2.60
C LEU A 287 3.21 24.82 1.75
N GLU A 288 4.05 25.09 0.77
CA GLU A 288 3.73 26.01 -0.33
C GLU A 288 3.69 25.21 -1.63
N GLY A 289 2.49 25.03 -2.14
CA GLY A 289 2.28 24.06 -3.23
C GLY A 289 2.67 22.65 -2.81
N LEU A 290 3.74 22.12 -3.39
CA LEU A 290 4.31 20.79 -3.06
C LEU A 290 5.67 20.88 -2.34
N LYS A 291 6.06 22.06 -1.89
CA LYS A 291 7.33 22.30 -1.18
C LYS A 291 7.08 22.59 0.28
N VAL A 292 7.95 22.07 1.13
CA VAL A 292 8.01 22.47 2.53
C VAL A 292 8.94 23.64 2.65
N VAL A 293 8.48 24.72 3.25
CA VAL A 293 9.26 25.95 3.52
C VAL A 293 9.24 26.25 5.02
N ALA A 294 10.32 26.83 5.52
CA ALA A 294 10.36 27.28 6.91
C ALA A 294 9.46 28.51 7.07
N ASP A 295 8.68 28.56 8.14
CA ASP A 295 8.00 29.78 8.55
C ASP A 295 9.05 30.83 8.88
N ILE A 296 9.02 31.93 8.14
CA ILE A 296 9.83 33.10 8.46
C ILE A 296 9.08 33.84 9.59
N THR A 297 9.10 33.26 10.77
CA THR A 297 8.74 34.01 11.96
C THR A 297 9.99 34.74 12.42
N GLU A 298 9.97 36.04 12.16
CA GLU A 298 10.87 36.97 12.81
C GLU A 298 10.73 36.92 14.33
#